data_c8b40b49af509f69930c53f48ef5e616
#
_entry.id   c8b40b49af509f69930c53f48ef5e616
#
_cell.length_a   1.000
_cell.length_b   1.000
_cell.length_c   1.000
_cell.angle_alpha   90.00
_cell.angle_beta   90.00
_cell.angle_gamma   90.00
#
_symmetry.space_group_name_H-M   'P 1'
#
loop_
_entity.id
_entity.type
_entity.pdbx_description
1 polymer ?
#
loop_
_entity_poly.entity_id
_entity_poly.type
_entity_poly.pdbx_seq_one_letter_code
_entity_poly.pdbx_strand_id
1 'polypeptide(L)'
;MSSIYIGVILIGLLHGLEPGHGWPVAALYSLKKNRKYSFALISSLIISFFHFFSSIAVVIVFIIVNRKFDLSSSPIIRYLAAILLFYMAYRFWTEHGHHIEEKKKIKNLKEIATFAFVLGFLHEEEFALLGFCLNNVNCMLMMVSYASAVTFSLVSITLLSVYGYEKIKHSIEKYEHYLPKISAVILLIFAILYLLKAL
;
A
#
# COMPACT_ATOMS: atom_id res chain seq x y z
N MET A 1 -1.15 8.21 20.47
CA MET A 1 -1.74 7.06 19.75
C MET A 1 -2.55 7.47 18.51
N SER A 2 -3.44 8.47 18.57
CA SER A 2 -4.25 8.91 17.39
C SER A 2 -3.41 9.36 16.19
N SER A 3 -2.27 9.99 16.39
CA SER A 3 -1.38 10.46 15.31
C SER A 3 -0.81 9.33 14.45
N ILE A 4 -0.49 8.17 15.03
CA ILE A 4 0.03 7.01 14.29
C ILE A 4 -1.05 6.50 13.32
N TYR A 5 -2.29 6.32 13.79
CA TYR A 5 -3.38 5.84 12.93
C TYR A 5 -3.68 6.81 11.78
N ILE A 6 -3.65 8.12 12.06
CA ILE A 6 -3.83 9.14 11.01
C ILE A 6 -2.72 9.02 9.96
N GLY A 7 -1.46 8.89 10.39
CA GLY A 7 -0.34 8.72 9.47
C GLY A 7 -0.44 7.45 8.63
N VAL A 8 -0.82 6.33 9.25
CA VAL A 8 -1.01 5.04 8.58
C VAL A 8 -2.16 5.11 7.56
N ILE A 9 -3.27 5.78 7.89
CA ILE A 9 -4.38 5.99 6.96
C ILE A 9 -3.94 6.86 5.78
N LEU A 10 -3.20 7.95 6.04
CA LEU A 10 -2.69 8.81 4.97
C LEU A 10 -1.73 8.07 4.03
N ILE A 11 -0.81 7.27 4.59
CA ILE A 11 0.09 6.43 3.78
C ILE A 11 -0.74 5.44 2.95
N GLY A 12 -1.73 4.78 3.54
CA GLY A 12 -2.59 3.83 2.82
C GLY A 12 -3.39 4.49 1.69
N LEU A 13 -3.90 5.70 1.90
CA LEU A 13 -4.59 6.45 0.84
C LEU A 13 -3.65 6.80 -0.30
N LEU A 14 -2.45 7.29 -0.01
CA LEU A 14 -1.45 7.63 -1.02
C LEU A 14 -1.00 6.39 -1.79
N HIS A 15 -0.73 5.30 -1.07
CA HIS A 15 -0.31 4.02 -1.62
C HIS A 15 -1.34 3.45 -2.61
N GLY A 16 -2.62 3.46 -2.28
CA GLY A 16 -3.67 3.01 -3.20
C GLY A 16 -3.84 3.89 -4.45
N LEU A 17 -3.32 5.13 -4.45
CA LEU A 17 -3.30 6.01 -5.63
C LEU A 17 -2.13 5.74 -6.57
N GLU A 18 -1.08 5.09 -6.10
CA GLU A 18 0.11 4.80 -6.91
C GLU A 18 -0.25 3.86 -8.07
N PRO A 19 0.13 4.19 -9.31
CA PRO A 19 -0.22 3.37 -10.49
C PRO A 19 0.32 1.93 -10.42
N GLY A 20 1.42 1.71 -9.68
CA GLY A 20 2.01 0.40 -9.41
C GLY A 20 1.05 -0.60 -8.72
N HIS A 21 0.03 -0.11 -8.01
CA HIS A 21 -0.90 -0.93 -7.21
C HIS A 21 -2.08 -1.53 -7.99
N GLY A 22 -2.03 -1.49 -9.31
CA GLY A 22 -2.91 -2.26 -10.17
C GLY A 22 -4.23 -1.57 -10.56
N TRP A 23 -4.54 -0.36 -10.06
CA TRP A 23 -5.74 0.35 -10.50
C TRP A 23 -5.76 0.66 -12.01
N PRO A 24 -4.64 0.97 -12.70
CA PRO A 24 -4.67 1.17 -14.15
C PRO A 24 -5.06 -0.10 -14.89
N VAL A 25 -4.58 -1.26 -14.39
CA VAL A 25 -4.94 -2.57 -14.94
C VAL A 25 -6.43 -2.83 -14.78
N ALA A 26 -6.99 -2.58 -13.59
CA ALA A 26 -8.42 -2.71 -13.32
C ALA A 26 -9.26 -1.77 -14.20
N ALA A 27 -8.83 -0.52 -14.36
CA ALA A 27 -9.51 0.48 -15.19
C ALA A 27 -9.49 0.08 -16.67
N LEU A 28 -8.32 -0.24 -17.24
CA LEU A 28 -8.15 -0.64 -18.63
C LEU A 28 -8.91 -1.92 -18.97
N TYR A 29 -8.93 -2.89 -18.05
CA TYR A 29 -9.74 -4.10 -18.21
C TYR A 29 -11.23 -3.77 -18.29
N SER A 30 -11.69 -2.90 -17.40
CA SER A 30 -13.10 -2.55 -17.24
C SER A 30 -13.64 -1.74 -18.42
N LEU A 31 -12.83 -0.84 -18.98
CA LEU A 31 -13.20 -0.03 -20.16
C LEU A 31 -13.52 -0.87 -21.39
N LYS A 32 -13.03 -2.11 -21.47
CA LYS A 32 -13.30 -3.05 -22.57
C LYS A 32 -14.60 -3.85 -22.37
N LYS A 33 -15.36 -3.60 -21.29
CA LYS A 33 -16.56 -4.36 -20.93
C LYS A 33 -17.83 -3.50 -21.09
N ASN A 34 -18.93 -4.13 -21.47
CA ASN A 34 -20.22 -3.44 -21.61
C ASN A 34 -20.70 -2.79 -20.29
N ARG A 35 -20.45 -3.47 -19.14
CA ARG A 35 -20.77 -2.97 -17.80
C ARG A 35 -19.51 -2.46 -17.09
N LYS A 36 -18.86 -1.45 -17.70
CA LYS A 36 -17.54 -0.98 -17.27
C LYS A 36 -17.44 -0.66 -15.77
N TYR A 37 -18.44 -0.02 -15.17
CA TYR A 37 -18.41 0.33 -13.73
C TYR A 37 -18.50 -0.90 -12.82
N SER A 38 -19.36 -1.88 -13.17
CA SER A 38 -19.44 -3.14 -12.40
C SER A 38 -18.11 -3.91 -12.46
N PHE A 39 -17.50 -3.96 -13.64
CA PHE A 39 -16.19 -4.60 -13.80
C PHE A 39 -15.07 -3.82 -13.14
N ALA A 40 -15.13 -2.48 -13.11
CA ALA A 40 -14.18 -1.65 -12.38
C ALA A 40 -14.25 -1.94 -10.86
N LEU A 41 -15.44 -1.99 -10.30
CA LEU A 41 -15.65 -2.33 -8.90
C LEU A 41 -15.15 -3.74 -8.58
N ILE A 42 -15.53 -4.75 -9.38
CA ILE A 42 -15.14 -6.14 -9.13
C ILE A 42 -13.61 -6.31 -9.26
N SER A 43 -13.00 -5.77 -10.31
CA SER A 43 -11.55 -5.92 -10.52
C SER A 43 -10.74 -5.19 -9.45
N SER A 44 -11.14 -3.99 -9.04
CA SER A 44 -10.47 -3.25 -7.97
C SER A 44 -10.66 -3.92 -6.60
N LEU A 45 -11.83 -4.50 -6.32
CA LEU A 45 -12.05 -5.28 -5.10
C LEU A 45 -11.23 -6.57 -5.06
N ILE A 46 -11.04 -7.25 -6.19
CA ILE A 46 -10.14 -8.41 -6.28
C ILE A 46 -8.71 -8.00 -5.94
N ILE A 47 -8.21 -6.90 -6.49
CA ILE A 47 -6.86 -6.40 -6.21
C ILE A 47 -6.75 -6.02 -4.73
N SER A 48 -7.72 -5.28 -4.20
CA SER A 48 -7.76 -4.89 -2.79
C SER A 48 -7.84 -6.09 -1.84
N PHE A 49 -8.58 -7.13 -2.20
CA PHE A 49 -8.68 -8.36 -1.40
C PHE A 49 -7.31 -9.02 -1.25
N PHE A 50 -6.55 -9.18 -2.33
CA PHE A 50 -5.22 -9.78 -2.24
C PHE A 50 -4.24 -8.89 -1.48
N HIS A 51 -4.36 -7.57 -1.64
CA HIS A 51 -3.59 -6.61 -0.84
C HIS A 51 -3.91 -6.72 0.65
N PHE A 52 -5.19 -6.77 1.00
CA PHE A 52 -5.64 -6.97 2.38
C PHE A 52 -5.15 -8.32 2.94
N PHE A 53 -5.23 -9.38 2.13
CA PHE A 53 -4.80 -10.72 2.52
C PHE A 53 -3.30 -10.78 2.80
N SER A 54 -2.47 -10.21 1.92
CA SER A 54 -1.01 -10.16 2.12
C SER A 54 -0.64 -9.36 3.37
N SER A 55 -1.24 -8.19 3.58
CA SER A 55 -1.02 -7.36 4.76
C SER A 55 -1.33 -8.10 6.07
N ILE A 56 -2.46 -8.79 6.12
CA ILE A 56 -2.85 -9.58 7.29
C ILE A 56 -1.91 -10.77 7.50
N ALA A 57 -1.51 -11.47 6.42
CA ALA A 57 -0.59 -12.60 6.52
C ALA A 57 0.76 -12.17 7.13
N VAL A 58 1.31 -11.05 6.68
CA VAL A 58 2.57 -10.49 7.20
C VAL A 58 2.44 -10.17 8.70
N VAL A 59 1.33 -9.54 9.11
CA VAL A 59 1.07 -9.22 10.54
C VAL A 59 0.93 -10.48 11.40
N ILE A 60 0.22 -11.48 10.91
CA ILE A 60 0.06 -12.74 11.68
C ILE A 60 1.44 -13.39 11.91
N VAL A 61 2.27 -13.47 10.88
CA VAL A 61 3.63 -13.99 11.00
C VAL A 61 4.41 -13.18 12.03
N PHE A 62 4.36 -11.84 11.95
CA PHE A 62 5.02 -10.97 12.91
C PHE A 62 4.54 -11.21 14.36
N ILE A 63 3.24 -11.31 14.59
CA ILE A 63 2.68 -11.54 15.94
C ILE A 63 3.17 -12.88 16.51
N ILE A 64 3.18 -13.94 15.67
CA ILE A 64 3.66 -15.27 16.10
C ILE A 64 5.14 -15.20 16.51
N VAL A 65 5.97 -14.55 15.67
CA VAL A 65 7.41 -14.40 15.94
C VAL A 65 7.64 -13.55 17.19
N ASN A 66 6.91 -12.41 17.31
CA ASN A 66 7.04 -11.52 18.46
C ASN A 66 6.66 -12.20 19.78
N ARG A 67 5.60 -13.03 19.79
CA ARG A 67 5.23 -13.81 20.98
C ARG A 67 6.30 -14.81 21.41
N LYS A 68 7.06 -15.36 20.45
CA LYS A 68 8.10 -16.36 20.72
C LYS A 68 9.41 -15.73 21.17
N PHE A 69 9.78 -14.58 20.64
CA PHE A 69 11.10 -13.95 20.82
C PHE A 69 11.05 -12.62 21.56
N ASP A 70 9.88 -12.14 21.97
CA ASP A 70 9.65 -10.85 22.64
C ASP A 70 10.41 -9.69 21.98
N LEU A 71 10.20 -9.56 20.68
CA LEU A 71 10.89 -8.57 19.83
C LEU A 71 10.65 -7.13 20.29
N SER A 72 9.45 -6.87 20.84
CA SER A 72 9.01 -5.52 21.24
C SER A 72 9.79 -4.95 22.42
N SER A 73 10.35 -5.80 23.30
CA SER A 73 11.14 -5.35 24.46
C SER A 73 12.63 -5.11 24.13
N SER A 74 13.08 -5.56 22.96
CA SER A 74 14.48 -5.47 22.56
C SER A 74 14.85 -4.08 22.02
N PRO A 75 15.81 -3.36 22.62
CA PRO A 75 16.28 -2.08 22.09
C PRO A 75 16.91 -2.22 20.71
N ILE A 76 17.51 -3.36 20.39
CA ILE A 76 18.13 -3.66 19.09
C ILE A 76 17.05 -3.66 18.02
N ILE A 77 15.91 -4.28 18.28
CA ILE A 77 14.80 -4.35 17.31
C ILE A 77 14.25 -2.96 17.01
N ARG A 78 14.22 -2.05 18.00
CA ARG A 78 13.82 -0.65 17.77
C ARG A 78 14.74 0.03 16.75
N TYR A 79 16.06 -0.10 16.92
CA TYR A 79 17.01 0.48 15.98
C TYR A 79 16.89 -0.15 14.60
N LEU A 80 16.67 -1.47 14.51
CA LEU A 80 16.43 -2.15 13.25
C LEU A 80 15.14 -1.65 12.55
N ALA A 81 14.06 -1.46 13.31
CA ALA A 81 12.83 -0.90 12.78
C ALA A 81 13.02 0.54 12.27
N ALA A 82 13.73 1.39 13.02
CA ALA A 82 14.04 2.74 12.56
C ALA A 82 14.89 2.72 11.27
N ILE A 83 15.91 1.86 11.21
CA ILE A 83 16.74 1.69 10.00
C ILE A 83 15.87 1.24 8.81
N LEU A 84 14.94 0.30 9.03
CA LEU A 84 14.01 -0.13 8.00
C LEU A 84 13.14 1.02 7.50
N LEU A 85 12.55 1.81 8.41
CA LEU A 85 11.75 2.99 8.04
C LEU A 85 12.56 4.03 7.25
N PHE A 86 13.83 4.28 7.64
CA PHE A 86 14.73 5.14 6.87
C PHE A 86 15.05 4.57 5.49
N TYR A 87 15.32 3.27 5.42
CA TYR A 87 15.56 2.59 4.16
C TYR A 87 14.35 2.69 3.21
N MET A 88 13.14 2.45 3.74
CA MET A 88 11.91 2.58 2.96
C MET A 88 11.65 4.03 2.54
N ALA A 89 11.87 5.01 3.42
CA ALA A 89 11.79 6.41 3.03
C ALA A 89 12.76 6.77 1.90
N TYR A 90 14.00 6.26 1.98
CA TYR A 90 14.99 6.44 0.91
C TYR A 90 14.54 5.76 -0.39
N ARG A 91 14.04 4.52 -0.32
CA ARG A 91 13.51 3.78 -1.46
C ARG A 91 12.39 4.57 -2.15
N PHE A 92 11.38 5.01 -1.42
CA PHE A 92 10.26 5.80 -1.94
C PHE A 92 10.71 7.15 -2.52
N TRP A 93 11.73 7.76 -1.93
CA TRP A 93 12.29 9.00 -2.48
C TRP A 93 12.98 8.81 -3.82
N THR A 94 13.68 7.69 -3.99
CA THR A 94 14.42 7.35 -5.21
C THR A 94 13.58 6.61 -6.26
N GLU A 95 12.40 6.16 -5.87
CA GLU A 95 11.49 5.44 -6.76
C GLU A 95 10.99 6.37 -7.88
N HIS A 96 11.41 6.06 -9.09
CA HIS A 96 10.85 6.66 -10.30
C HIS A 96 9.67 5.77 -10.68
N GLY A 97 8.45 6.31 -10.65
CA GLY A 97 7.19 5.59 -10.82
C GLY A 97 7.33 4.37 -11.72
N HIS A 98 6.96 3.22 -11.19
CA HIS A 98 7.01 1.99 -11.98
C HIS A 98 6.05 2.12 -13.15
N HIS A 99 6.59 2.44 -14.32
CA HIS A 99 5.85 2.27 -15.55
C HIS A 99 5.45 0.80 -15.64
N ILE A 100 4.16 0.52 -15.39
CA ILE A 100 3.60 -0.79 -15.67
C ILE A 100 3.84 -1.00 -17.17
N GLU A 101 4.81 -1.84 -17.48
CA GLU A 101 4.96 -2.30 -18.86
C GLU A 101 3.63 -2.93 -19.29
N GLU A 102 2.90 -2.25 -20.14
CA GLU A 102 1.58 -2.62 -20.69
C GLU A 102 1.59 -3.95 -21.47
N LYS A 103 2.62 -4.78 -21.30
CA LYS A 103 2.87 -5.93 -22.19
C LYS A 103 1.97 -7.14 -21.98
N LYS A 104 1.22 -7.25 -20.87
CA LYS A 104 0.30 -8.37 -20.67
C LYS A 104 -1.15 -7.92 -20.79
N LYS A 105 -1.77 -8.10 -21.95
CA LYS A 105 -3.22 -7.85 -22.14
C LYS A 105 -4.01 -8.80 -21.24
N ILE A 106 -4.43 -8.31 -20.09
CA ILE A 106 -5.32 -9.06 -19.18
C ILE A 106 -6.67 -9.24 -19.85
N LYS A 107 -7.11 -10.49 -19.98
CA LYS A 107 -8.32 -10.88 -20.71
C LYS A 107 -9.50 -11.20 -19.80
N ASN A 108 -9.23 -11.65 -18.59
CA ASN A 108 -10.25 -12.15 -17.67
C ASN A 108 -9.93 -11.84 -16.21
N LEU A 109 -10.93 -12.00 -15.32
CA LEU A 109 -10.80 -11.74 -13.89
C LEU A 109 -9.81 -12.69 -13.18
N LYS A 110 -9.59 -13.90 -13.70
CA LYS A 110 -8.60 -14.84 -13.13
C LYS A 110 -7.18 -14.30 -13.31
N GLU A 111 -6.90 -13.69 -14.47
CA GLU A 111 -5.60 -13.06 -14.70
C GLU A 111 -5.37 -11.84 -13.79
N ILE A 112 -6.45 -11.06 -13.52
CA ILE A 112 -6.41 -9.97 -12.52
C ILE A 112 -6.12 -10.54 -11.13
N ALA A 113 -6.80 -11.61 -10.73
CA ALA A 113 -6.57 -12.25 -9.43
C ALA A 113 -5.14 -12.79 -9.30
N THR A 114 -4.62 -13.44 -10.34
CA THR A 114 -3.21 -13.92 -10.34
C THR A 114 -2.23 -12.75 -10.27
N PHE A 115 -2.45 -11.69 -11.05
CA PHE A 115 -1.64 -10.49 -11.01
C PHE A 115 -1.67 -9.86 -9.61
N ALA A 116 -2.87 -9.68 -9.04
CA ALA A 116 -3.06 -9.11 -7.72
C ALA A 116 -2.43 -9.95 -6.60
N PHE A 117 -2.51 -11.28 -6.69
CA PHE A 117 -1.88 -12.19 -5.76
C PHE A 117 -0.36 -12.01 -5.74
N VAL A 118 0.26 -12.03 -6.92
CA VAL A 118 1.71 -11.82 -7.04
C VAL A 118 2.10 -10.42 -6.55
N LEU A 119 1.34 -9.40 -6.97
CA LEU A 119 1.58 -8.02 -6.59
C LEU A 119 1.50 -7.84 -5.07
N GLY A 120 0.47 -8.39 -4.41
CA GLY A 120 0.27 -8.25 -2.97
C GLY A 120 1.40 -8.79 -2.10
N PHE A 121 2.17 -9.78 -2.59
CA PHE A 121 3.32 -10.31 -1.87
C PHE A 121 4.67 -9.67 -2.25
N LEU A 122 4.69 -8.84 -3.29
CA LEU A 122 5.91 -8.13 -3.71
C LEU A 122 6.06 -6.76 -3.07
N HIS A 123 5.04 -6.29 -2.34
CA HIS A 123 5.04 -4.98 -1.72
C HIS A 123 5.85 -4.98 -0.41
N GLU A 124 6.81 -4.07 -0.33
CA GLU A 124 7.74 -3.95 0.80
C GLU A 124 7.19 -3.04 1.92
N GLU A 125 6.19 -2.21 1.61
CA GLU A 125 5.67 -1.17 2.51
C GLU A 125 5.04 -1.74 3.77
N GLU A 126 4.48 -2.93 3.68
CA GLU A 126 3.89 -3.63 4.82
C GLU A 126 4.93 -3.94 5.89
N PHE A 127 6.17 -4.23 5.49
CA PHE A 127 7.27 -4.45 6.43
C PHE A 127 7.67 -3.17 7.17
N ALA A 128 7.58 -2.00 6.51
CA ALA A 128 7.83 -0.72 7.18
C ALA A 128 6.80 -0.46 8.30
N LEU A 129 5.53 -0.83 8.06
CA LEU A 129 4.46 -0.67 9.05
C LEU A 129 4.63 -1.60 10.26
N LEU A 130 5.29 -2.74 10.11
CA LEU A 130 5.62 -3.61 11.25
C LEU A 130 6.49 -2.92 12.29
N GLY A 131 7.31 -1.94 11.90
CA GLY A 131 8.07 -1.11 12.82
C GLY A 131 7.19 -0.42 13.85
N PHE A 132 5.99 0.03 13.48
CA PHE A 132 5.04 0.63 14.41
C PHE A 132 4.41 -0.38 15.38
N CYS A 133 4.32 -1.65 14.99
CA CYS A 133 3.78 -2.71 15.84
C CYS A 133 4.64 -2.98 17.09
N LEU A 134 5.89 -2.53 17.10
CA LEU A 134 6.81 -2.67 18.25
C LEU A 134 6.53 -1.66 19.37
N ASN A 135 5.65 -0.68 19.16
CA ASN A 135 5.37 0.44 20.08
C ASN A 135 4.05 0.31 20.87
N ASN A 136 3.67 -0.87 21.32
CA ASN A 136 2.41 -1.09 22.05
C ASN A 136 1.14 -0.64 21.28
N VAL A 137 1.22 -0.53 19.97
CA VAL A 137 0.09 -0.24 19.08
C VAL A 137 -0.61 -1.55 18.79
N ASN A 138 -1.95 -1.52 18.71
CA ASN A 138 -2.70 -2.67 18.24
C ASN A 138 -2.39 -2.91 16.76
N CYS A 139 -1.44 -3.80 16.49
CA CYS A 139 -0.90 -4.10 15.17
C CYS A 139 -2.00 -4.54 14.18
N MET A 140 -2.93 -5.37 14.63
CA MET A 140 -4.03 -5.82 13.79
C MET A 140 -4.95 -4.67 13.41
N LEU A 141 -5.34 -3.83 14.37
CA LEU A 141 -6.20 -2.66 14.09
C LEU A 141 -5.48 -1.67 13.15
N MET A 142 -4.18 -1.47 13.33
CA MET A 142 -3.39 -0.60 12.48
C MET A 142 -3.36 -1.11 11.04
N MET A 143 -3.10 -2.39 10.82
CA MET A 143 -3.05 -2.98 9.48
C MET A 143 -4.42 -3.04 8.81
N VAL A 144 -5.48 -3.31 9.57
CA VAL A 144 -6.86 -3.22 9.04
C VAL A 144 -7.18 -1.78 8.62
N SER A 145 -6.75 -0.77 9.40
CA SER A 145 -6.94 0.64 9.03
C SER A 145 -6.18 1.00 7.76
N TYR A 146 -4.91 0.56 7.64
CA TYR A 146 -4.09 0.74 6.44
C TYR A 146 -4.74 0.10 5.21
N ALA A 147 -5.02 -1.20 5.28
CA ALA A 147 -5.57 -1.96 4.16
C ALA A 147 -6.96 -1.45 3.74
N SER A 148 -7.77 -0.97 4.70
CA SER A 148 -9.04 -0.32 4.39
C SER A 148 -8.85 1.00 3.65
N ALA A 149 -7.84 1.80 4.03
CA ALA A 149 -7.50 3.04 3.34
C ALA A 149 -6.99 2.78 1.92
N VAL A 150 -6.10 1.79 1.74
CA VAL A 150 -5.64 1.34 0.42
C VAL A 150 -6.82 0.90 -0.45
N THR A 151 -7.71 0.05 0.09
CA THR A 151 -8.91 -0.43 -0.60
C THR A 151 -9.80 0.73 -1.06
N PHE A 152 -10.09 1.66 -0.15
CA PHE A 152 -10.92 2.82 -0.46
C PHE A 152 -10.30 3.66 -1.58
N SER A 153 -9.01 3.96 -1.49
CA SER A 153 -8.28 4.75 -2.47
C SER A 153 -8.24 4.06 -3.83
N LEU A 154 -7.86 2.78 -3.87
CA LEU A 154 -7.74 1.98 -5.08
C LEU A 154 -9.09 1.82 -5.82
N VAL A 155 -10.16 1.53 -5.10
CA VAL A 155 -11.51 1.44 -5.67
C VAL A 155 -11.96 2.80 -6.21
N SER A 156 -11.76 3.87 -5.43
CA SER A 156 -12.15 5.22 -5.81
C SER A 156 -11.43 5.67 -7.08
N ILE A 157 -10.10 5.52 -7.15
CA ILE A 157 -9.33 5.94 -8.32
C ILE A 157 -9.66 5.09 -9.56
N THR A 158 -9.93 3.79 -9.39
CA THR A 158 -10.35 2.92 -10.50
C THR A 158 -11.67 3.39 -11.09
N LEU A 159 -12.67 3.67 -10.25
CA LEU A 159 -13.99 4.15 -10.69
C LEU A 159 -13.89 5.54 -11.34
N LEU A 160 -13.13 6.46 -10.75
CA LEU A 160 -12.88 7.79 -11.30
C LEU A 160 -12.15 7.71 -12.64
N SER A 161 -11.19 6.83 -12.77
CA SER A 161 -10.45 6.61 -14.02
C SER A 161 -11.35 6.07 -15.13
N VAL A 162 -12.28 5.16 -14.81
CA VAL A 162 -13.27 4.65 -15.79
C VAL A 162 -14.31 5.73 -16.16
N TYR A 163 -14.64 6.63 -15.22
CA TYR A 163 -15.57 7.74 -15.47
C TYR A 163 -14.97 8.81 -16.37
N GLY A 164 -13.74 9.20 -16.14
CA GLY A 164 -13.07 10.28 -16.84
C GLY A 164 -11.71 9.87 -17.44
N TYR A 165 -11.65 8.69 -18.07
CA TYR A 165 -10.41 8.03 -18.49
C TYR A 165 -9.38 8.96 -19.13
N GLU A 166 -9.77 9.69 -20.18
CA GLU A 166 -8.86 10.60 -20.91
C GLU A 166 -8.29 11.71 -20.04
N LYS A 167 -9.13 12.29 -19.17
CA LYS A 167 -8.82 13.48 -18.39
C LYS A 167 -8.05 13.15 -17.11
N ILE A 168 -8.43 12.07 -16.43
CA ILE A 168 -7.85 11.67 -15.15
C ILE A 168 -6.53 10.95 -15.34
N LYS A 169 -6.41 10.10 -16.38
CA LYS A 169 -5.14 9.43 -16.70
C LYS A 169 -4.01 10.43 -16.85
N HIS A 170 -4.20 11.45 -17.69
CA HIS A 170 -3.18 12.47 -17.94
C HIS A 170 -2.79 13.28 -16.68
N SER A 171 -3.77 13.61 -15.84
CA SER A 171 -3.50 14.31 -14.58
C SER A 171 -2.73 13.48 -13.58
N ILE A 172 -3.04 12.18 -13.46
CA ILE A 172 -2.33 11.30 -12.53
C ILE A 172 -0.93 11.01 -13.02
N GLU A 173 -0.74 10.71 -14.30
CA GLU A 173 0.59 10.51 -14.89
C GLU A 173 1.52 11.73 -14.64
N LYS A 174 0.95 12.94 -14.68
CA LYS A 174 1.70 14.18 -14.38
C LYS A 174 2.20 14.24 -12.94
N TYR A 175 1.43 13.72 -11.97
CA TYR A 175 1.75 13.83 -10.54
C TYR A 175 2.24 12.51 -9.92
N GLU A 176 2.29 11.44 -10.70
CA GLU A 176 2.66 10.09 -10.26
C GLU A 176 3.96 10.07 -9.44
N HIS A 177 4.98 10.78 -9.90
CA HIS A 177 6.30 10.81 -9.25
C HIS A 177 6.33 11.56 -7.90
N TYR A 178 5.27 12.30 -7.55
CA TYR A 178 5.18 12.98 -6.25
C TYR A 178 4.59 12.08 -5.17
N LEU A 179 3.75 11.10 -5.52
CA LEU A 179 3.10 10.24 -4.53
C LEU A 179 4.09 9.45 -3.67
N PRO A 180 5.08 8.73 -4.25
CA PRO A 180 6.11 8.06 -3.46
C PRO A 180 6.93 9.02 -2.60
N LYS A 181 7.23 10.23 -3.11
CA LYS A 181 7.99 11.24 -2.37
C LYS A 181 7.24 11.75 -1.14
N ILE A 182 5.93 11.95 -1.25
CA ILE A 182 5.09 12.34 -0.09
C ILE A 182 5.09 11.22 0.95
N SER A 183 4.91 9.97 0.52
CA SER A 183 4.99 8.80 1.42
C SER A 183 6.38 8.68 2.07
N ALA A 184 7.46 8.93 1.33
CA ALA A 184 8.82 8.96 1.85
C ALA A 184 9.01 10.00 2.96
N VAL A 185 8.50 11.21 2.77
CA VAL A 185 8.56 12.27 3.80
C VAL A 185 7.80 11.85 5.07
N ILE A 186 6.62 11.27 4.93
CA ILE A 186 5.83 10.79 6.07
C ILE A 186 6.60 9.69 6.82
N LEU A 187 7.15 8.70 6.11
CA LEU A 187 7.95 7.62 6.71
C LEU A 187 9.19 8.15 7.40
N LEU A 188 9.86 9.15 6.82
CA LEU A 188 11.03 9.80 7.42
C LEU A 188 10.68 10.47 8.75
N ILE A 189 9.57 11.21 8.79
CA ILE A 189 9.07 11.85 10.01
C ILE A 189 8.83 10.78 11.08
N PHE A 190 8.14 9.69 10.74
CA PHE A 190 7.88 8.60 11.68
C PHE A 190 9.18 7.91 12.14
N ALA A 191 10.14 7.68 11.25
CA ALA A 191 11.43 7.11 11.62
C ALA A 191 12.16 7.96 12.69
N ILE A 192 12.15 9.28 12.52
CA ILE A 192 12.72 10.23 13.46
C ILE A 192 11.98 10.20 14.80
N LEU A 193 10.65 10.29 14.77
CA LEU A 193 9.82 10.24 16.00
C LEU A 193 10.03 8.93 16.76
N TYR A 194 10.21 7.83 16.06
CA TYR A 194 10.48 6.52 16.62
C TYR A 194 11.83 6.46 17.35
N LEU A 195 12.89 7.03 16.74
CA LEU A 195 14.20 7.14 17.37
C LEU A 195 14.17 8.02 18.62
N LEU A 196 13.44 9.12 18.59
CA LEU A 196 13.31 10.06 19.69
C LEU A 196 12.43 9.56 20.85
N LYS A 197 11.87 8.33 20.77
CA LYS A 197 10.90 7.79 21.73
C LYS A 197 9.67 8.68 21.94
N ALA A 198 9.29 9.43 20.90
CA ALA A 198 8.13 10.32 20.92
C ALA A 198 6.84 9.63 20.47
N LEU A 199 6.92 8.34 20.08
CA LEU A 199 5.82 7.47 19.72
C LEU A 199 5.69 6.30 20.68
#